data_88321cc6fb1374ecd6ced00e532b5571
#
_entry.id   88321cc6fb1374ecd6ced00e532b5571
#
_cell.length_a   1.000
_cell.length_b   1.000
_cell.length_c   1.000
_cell.angle_alpha   90.00
_cell.angle_beta   90.00
_cell.angle_gamma   90.00
#
_symmetry.space_group_name_H-M   'P 1'
#
loop_
_entity.id
_entity.type
_entity.pdbx_description
1 polymer ?
#
loop_
_entity_poly.entity_id
_entity_poly.type
_entity_poly.pdbx_seq_one_letter_code
_entity_poly.pdbx_strand_id
1 'polypeptide(L)'
;EIMLDLKIINGNCFINGNLEKQDIGIKQGKIAEIGSLKEESKETFNAENLTVLPGCIDTQVHFREPGSTDTEDLNSGSKAAVMGGITSVYEMPNTKPPTTNFDEFQKKINIAKKMYCNHAFFFGATAENCETLEKLQDLKGCCGIKLFVGSSTGNLLVDKEDDIERVFKHASKVVAVHSEDEEILKLRKRLIEKGNVKTHPVWRNE
;
A
#
# COMPACT_ATOMS: atom_id res chain seq x y z
N GLU A 1 12.96 37.81 -1.44
CA GLU A 1 12.01 37.23 -0.44
C GLU A 1 11.46 35.93 -1.01
N ILE A 2 11.52 34.88 -0.21
CA ILE A 2 11.02 33.55 -0.62
C ILE A 2 9.54 33.51 -0.31
N MET A 3 8.68 33.67 -1.31
CA MET A 3 7.23 33.50 -1.15
C MET A 3 6.90 32.01 -1.07
N LEU A 4 6.23 31.57 0.00
CA LEU A 4 5.74 30.21 0.21
C LEU A 4 4.53 29.93 -0.71
N ASP A 5 4.31 28.68 -1.07
CA ASP A 5 3.10 28.31 -1.81
C ASP A 5 1.89 28.18 -0.87
N LEU A 6 2.12 27.64 0.34
CA LEU A 6 1.09 27.49 1.37
C LEU A 6 1.71 27.68 2.77
N LYS A 7 1.01 28.37 3.64
CA LYS A 7 1.20 28.35 5.10
C LYS A 7 0.08 27.56 5.77
N ILE A 8 0.43 26.69 6.69
CA ILE A 8 -0.51 26.12 7.67
C ILE A 8 -0.20 26.77 9.01
N ILE A 9 -1.14 27.54 9.57
CA ILE A 9 -0.90 28.32 10.78
C ILE A 9 -1.79 27.86 11.95
N ASN A 10 -1.36 28.15 13.18
CA ASN A 10 -2.08 27.89 14.42
C ASN A 10 -2.38 26.40 14.72
N GLY A 11 -1.81 25.47 13.98
CA GLY A 11 -2.05 24.03 14.11
C GLY A 11 -1.34 23.44 15.35
N ASN A 12 -1.96 22.38 15.90
CA ASN A 12 -1.28 21.50 16.85
C ASN A 12 -0.56 20.39 16.03
N CYS A 13 0.70 20.66 15.67
CA CYS A 13 1.45 19.87 14.70
C CYS A 13 2.20 18.71 15.37
N PHE A 14 2.13 17.52 14.79
CA PHE A 14 2.90 16.36 15.24
C PHE A 14 4.31 16.42 14.64
N ILE A 15 5.29 16.78 15.45
CA ILE A 15 6.69 17.01 15.05
C ILE A 15 7.59 16.20 15.98
N ASN A 16 8.48 15.38 15.41
CA ASN A 16 9.47 14.59 16.16
C ASN A 16 8.88 13.80 17.35
N GLY A 17 7.67 13.26 17.20
CA GLY A 17 7.01 12.45 18.21
C GLY A 17 6.18 13.24 19.23
N ASN A 18 6.11 14.57 19.12
CA ASN A 18 5.38 15.45 20.04
C ASN A 18 4.33 16.29 19.31
N LEU A 19 3.29 16.69 20.03
CA LEU A 19 2.33 17.68 19.55
C LEU A 19 2.75 19.07 20.03
N GLU A 20 3.00 19.96 19.08
CA GLU A 20 3.47 21.32 19.35
C GLU A 20 2.69 22.34 18.51
N LYS A 21 2.39 23.52 19.09
CA LYS A 21 1.84 24.61 18.30
C LYS A 21 2.92 25.22 17.43
N GLN A 22 2.86 24.95 16.14
CA GLN A 22 3.81 25.41 15.15
C GLN A 22 3.08 25.76 13.85
N ASP A 23 3.70 26.64 13.07
CA ASP A 23 3.28 26.91 11.70
C ASP A 23 4.15 26.09 10.74
N ILE A 24 3.61 25.71 9.58
CA ILE A 24 4.32 24.93 8.54
C ILE A 24 4.27 25.72 7.23
N GLY A 25 5.45 26.02 6.69
CA GLY A 25 5.62 26.64 5.39
C GLY A 25 5.93 25.62 4.31
N ILE A 26 5.17 25.65 3.22
CA ILE A 26 5.31 24.73 2.09
C ILE A 26 5.75 25.50 0.85
N LYS A 27 6.76 24.95 0.17
CA LYS A 27 7.31 25.48 -1.08
C LYS A 27 7.58 24.32 -2.05
N GLN A 28 7.06 24.43 -3.26
CA GLN A 28 7.24 23.41 -4.31
C GLN A 28 6.90 21.99 -3.84
N GLY A 29 5.78 21.85 -3.09
CA GLY A 29 5.31 20.56 -2.59
C GLY A 29 6.13 19.95 -1.45
N LYS A 30 7.05 20.72 -0.85
CA LYS A 30 7.89 20.27 0.28
C LYS A 30 7.72 21.19 1.47
N ILE A 31 7.87 20.65 2.68
CA ILE A 31 8.00 21.44 3.90
C ILE A 31 9.32 22.20 3.80
N ALA A 32 9.22 23.53 3.72
CA ALA A 32 10.38 24.42 3.63
C ALA A 32 10.81 24.92 5.01
N GLU A 33 9.85 25.16 5.91
CA GLU A 33 10.11 25.70 7.24
C GLU A 33 9.02 25.25 8.23
N ILE A 34 9.42 25.09 9.48
CA ILE A 34 8.53 24.81 10.62
C ILE A 34 8.89 25.80 11.72
N GLY A 35 7.92 26.50 12.27
CA GLY A 35 8.13 27.47 13.35
C GLY A 35 7.31 28.73 13.15
N SER A 36 7.81 29.84 13.64
CA SER A 36 7.16 31.15 13.46
C SER A 36 7.53 31.74 12.10
N LEU A 37 6.65 31.61 11.14
CA LEU A 37 6.88 32.00 9.74
C LEU A 37 6.70 33.49 9.54
N LYS A 38 7.73 34.15 8.96
CA LYS A 38 7.70 35.56 8.58
C LYS A 38 7.40 35.78 7.09
N GLU A 39 7.66 34.77 6.27
CA GLU A 39 7.51 34.80 4.84
C GLU A 39 6.05 34.99 4.42
N GLU A 40 5.81 35.67 3.30
CA GLU A 40 4.51 35.71 2.66
C GLU A 40 4.21 34.36 1.98
N SER A 41 2.93 34.08 1.81
CA SER A 41 2.46 32.87 1.12
C SER A 41 1.36 33.19 0.12
N LYS A 42 1.26 32.40 -0.94
CA LYS A 42 0.13 32.48 -1.90
C LYS A 42 -1.19 32.11 -1.26
N GLU A 43 -1.15 31.08 -0.39
CA GLU A 43 -2.31 30.57 0.34
C GLU A 43 -1.97 30.41 1.82
N THR A 44 -2.98 30.58 2.67
CA THR A 44 -2.86 30.35 4.11
C THR A 44 -4.04 29.51 4.59
N PHE A 45 -3.74 28.40 5.25
CA PHE A 45 -4.73 27.55 5.91
C PHE A 45 -4.63 27.74 7.42
N ASN A 46 -5.71 28.21 8.05
CA ASN A 46 -5.79 28.33 9.51
C ASN A 46 -6.22 26.97 10.10
N ALA A 47 -5.29 26.30 10.77
CA ALA A 47 -5.49 25.01 11.45
C ALA A 47 -5.80 25.17 12.95
N GLU A 48 -6.33 26.31 13.36
CA GLU A 48 -6.72 26.54 14.76
C GLU A 48 -7.70 25.45 15.25
N ASN A 49 -7.40 24.87 16.40
CA ASN A 49 -8.11 23.71 16.99
C ASN A 49 -8.02 22.40 16.18
N LEU A 50 -7.17 22.33 15.17
CA LEU A 50 -6.90 21.10 14.43
C LEU A 50 -5.55 20.51 14.80
N THR A 51 -5.48 19.18 14.72
CA THR A 51 -4.20 18.45 14.78
C THR A 51 -3.68 18.26 13.35
N VAL A 52 -2.47 18.73 13.11
CA VAL A 52 -1.77 18.58 11.82
C VAL A 52 -0.83 17.40 11.89
N LEU A 53 -1.08 16.40 11.08
CA LEU A 53 -0.30 15.16 11.01
C LEU A 53 0.39 15.03 9.66
N PRO A 54 1.52 14.29 9.57
CA PRO A 54 1.99 13.80 8.28
C PRO A 54 0.91 12.99 7.59
N GLY A 55 0.86 13.04 6.25
CA GLY A 55 -0.07 12.20 5.49
C GLY A 55 0.16 10.72 5.79
N CYS A 56 -0.93 9.99 6.05
CA CYS A 56 -0.84 8.56 6.36
C CYS A 56 -0.38 7.75 5.14
N ILE A 57 0.30 6.65 5.40
CA ILE A 57 0.72 5.68 4.39
C ILE A 57 -0.04 4.38 4.64
N ASP A 58 -0.84 3.94 3.66
CA ASP A 58 -1.45 2.62 3.69
C ASP A 58 -0.57 1.64 2.89
N THR A 59 0.05 0.72 3.59
CA THR A 59 1.00 -0.23 3.01
C THR A 59 0.35 -1.48 2.42
N GLN A 60 -0.98 -1.57 2.43
CA GLN A 60 -1.69 -2.74 1.90
C GLN A 60 -3.09 -2.38 1.39
N VAL A 61 -3.18 -1.93 0.13
CA VAL A 61 -4.47 -1.67 -0.52
C VAL A 61 -4.75 -2.65 -1.65
N HIS A 62 -6.03 -2.83 -1.97
CA HIS A 62 -6.51 -3.68 -3.06
C HIS A 62 -7.48 -2.87 -3.95
N PHE A 63 -6.96 -2.03 -4.84
CA PHE A 63 -7.77 -1.19 -5.74
C PHE A 63 -8.30 -1.91 -6.98
N ARG A 64 -8.12 -3.23 -7.05
CA ARG A 64 -8.77 -4.13 -8.01
C ARG A 64 -8.49 -3.88 -9.50
N GLU A 65 -7.66 -2.93 -9.86
CA GLU A 65 -7.28 -2.64 -11.25
C GLU A 65 -5.83 -3.09 -11.52
N PRO A 66 -5.60 -3.81 -12.63
CA PRO A 66 -6.56 -4.23 -13.65
C PRO A 66 -7.49 -5.38 -13.21
N GLY A 67 -8.66 -5.48 -13.84
CA GLY A 67 -9.54 -6.64 -13.80
C GLY A 67 -10.92 -6.41 -13.21
N SER A 68 -11.04 -6.07 -11.93
CA SER A 68 -12.35 -5.90 -11.26
C SER A 68 -12.68 -4.42 -11.01
N THR A 69 -12.62 -3.62 -12.07
CA THR A 69 -12.80 -2.16 -12.02
C THR A 69 -14.24 -1.71 -11.73
N ASP A 70 -15.20 -2.62 -11.83
CA ASP A 70 -16.57 -2.46 -11.36
C ASP A 70 -16.67 -2.36 -9.82
N THR A 71 -15.74 -2.98 -9.13
CA THR A 71 -15.63 -2.90 -7.67
C THR A 71 -14.90 -1.63 -7.25
N GLU A 72 -13.70 -1.41 -7.77
CA GLU A 72 -12.87 -0.23 -7.54
C GLU A 72 -11.76 -0.16 -8.59
N ASP A 73 -11.34 1.05 -8.95
CA ASP A 73 -10.20 1.29 -9.81
C ASP A 73 -9.13 2.16 -9.12
N LEU A 74 -7.97 2.30 -9.75
CA LEU A 74 -6.86 3.08 -9.18
C LEU A 74 -7.20 4.58 -9.03
N ASN A 75 -8.08 5.12 -9.87
CA ASN A 75 -8.51 6.51 -9.78
C ASN A 75 -9.45 6.72 -8.59
N SER A 76 -10.53 5.95 -8.50
CA SER A 76 -11.54 6.08 -7.44
C SER A 76 -10.98 5.71 -6.07
N GLY A 77 -10.20 4.62 -5.99
CA GLY A 77 -9.56 4.18 -4.74
C GLY A 77 -8.55 5.20 -4.22
N SER A 78 -7.68 5.74 -5.08
CA SER A 78 -6.73 6.77 -4.65
C SER A 78 -7.39 8.09 -4.27
N LYS A 79 -8.50 8.45 -4.91
CA LYS A 79 -9.30 9.61 -4.52
C LYS A 79 -9.92 9.42 -3.13
N ALA A 80 -10.49 8.25 -2.86
CA ALA A 80 -11.02 7.91 -1.55
C ALA A 80 -9.92 7.91 -0.47
N ALA A 81 -8.73 7.38 -0.78
CA ALA A 81 -7.58 7.41 0.10
C ALA A 81 -7.20 8.84 0.51
N VAL A 82 -7.03 9.75 -0.46
CA VAL A 82 -6.70 11.15 -0.20
C VAL A 82 -7.78 11.85 0.63
N MET A 83 -9.06 11.59 0.34
CA MET A 83 -10.18 12.15 1.11
C MET A 83 -10.20 11.63 2.56
N GLY A 84 -9.63 10.46 2.82
CA GLY A 84 -9.44 9.89 4.16
C GLY A 84 -8.12 10.29 4.85
N GLY A 85 -7.29 11.14 4.22
CA GLY A 85 -5.99 11.54 4.77
C GLY A 85 -4.83 10.59 4.45
N ILE A 86 -5.04 9.60 3.58
CA ILE A 86 -4.00 8.69 3.09
C ILE A 86 -3.32 9.34 1.88
N THR A 87 -2.06 9.69 2.00
CA THR A 87 -1.30 10.38 0.94
C THR A 87 -0.36 9.48 0.14
N SER A 88 -0.17 8.25 0.61
CA SER A 88 0.65 7.23 -0.07
C SER A 88 0.04 5.85 0.11
N VAL A 89 0.08 5.03 -0.93
CA VAL A 89 -0.46 3.67 -0.89
C VAL A 89 0.50 2.67 -1.51
N TYR A 90 0.50 1.43 -0.98
CA TYR A 90 1.19 0.28 -1.57
C TYR A 90 0.16 -0.76 -1.97
N GLU A 91 0.01 -0.96 -3.28
CA GLU A 91 -1.05 -1.79 -3.83
C GLU A 91 -0.59 -3.22 -4.08
N MET A 92 -1.45 -4.17 -3.75
CA MET A 92 -1.20 -5.60 -3.81
C MET A 92 -1.29 -6.17 -5.25
N PRO A 93 -0.57 -7.28 -5.54
CA PRO A 93 -0.45 -7.81 -6.90
C PRO A 93 -1.61 -8.71 -7.35
N ASN A 94 -2.59 -9.00 -6.49
CA ASN A 94 -3.67 -9.95 -6.78
C ASN A 94 -4.79 -9.32 -7.63
N THR A 95 -4.42 -8.85 -8.78
CA THR A 95 -5.27 -8.28 -9.84
C THR A 95 -5.52 -9.28 -10.98
N LYS A 96 -6.21 -8.91 -12.04
CA LYS A 96 -6.49 -9.75 -13.21
C LYS A 96 -6.10 -9.01 -14.49
N PRO A 97 -4.95 -9.36 -15.08
CA PRO A 97 -3.98 -10.36 -14.64
C PRO A 97 -3.25 -9.97 -13.35
N PRO A 98 -2.65 -10.95 -12.61
CA PRO A 98 -1.86 -10.66 -11.44
C PRO A 98 -0.51 -10.03 -11.82
N THR A 99 0.02 -9.17 -10.95
CA THR A 99 1.29 -8.47 -11.18
C THR A 99 2.48 -9.37 -10.80
N THR A 100 2.78 -10.37 -11.62
CA THR A 100 3.80 -11.41 -11.37
C THR A 100 4.94 -11.43 -12.39
N ASN A 101 4.94 -10.49 -13.32
CA ASN A 101 6.00 -10.30 -14.33
C ASN A 101 6.20 -8.81 -14.62
N PHE A 102 7.30 -8.47 -15.29
CA PHE A 102 7.67 -7.09 -15.56
C PHE A 102 6.68 -6.37 -16.49
N ASP A 103 6.09 -7.07 -17.45
CA ASP A 103 5.13 -6.48 -18.40
C ASP A 103 3.86 -6.04 -17.69
N GLU A 104 3.27 -6.91 -16.85
CA GLU A 104 2.10 -6.57 -16.06
C GLU A 104 2.41 -5.49 -15.01
N PHE A 105 3.60 -5.51 -14.43
CA PHE A 105 4.06 -4.46 -13.54
C PHE A 105 4.12 -3.10 -14.26
N GLN A 106 4.73 -3.05 -15.45
CA GLN A 106 4.85 -1.81 -16.23
C GLN A 106 3.47 -1.30 -16.72
N LYS A 107 2.57 -2.20 -17.10
CA LYS A 107 1.19 -1.83 -17.44
C LYS A 107 0.50 -1.16 -16.25
N LYS A 108 0.62 -1.73 -15.05
CA LYS A 108 0.05 -1.19 -13.82
C LYS A 108 0.62 0.20 -13.50
N ILE A 109 1.94 0.40 -13.60
CA ILE A 109 2.60 1.71 -13.46
C ILE A 109 2.01 2.74 -14.44
N ASN A 110 1.73 2.33 -15.68
CA ASN A 110 1.14 3.25 -16.67
C ASN A 110 -0.31 3.63 -16.35
N ILE A 111 -1.12 2.68 -15.87
CA ILE A 111 -2.49 2.95 -15.43
C ILE A 111 -2.48 3.88 -14.20
N ALA A 112 -1.51 3.70 -13.31
CA ALA A 112 -1.39 4.45 -12.05
C ALA A 112 -1.12 5.95 -12.22
N LYS A 113 -0.76 6.42 -13.41
CA LYS A 113 -0.57 7.86 -13.70
C LYS A 113 -1.83 8.70 -13.41
N LYS A 114 -2.99 8.09 -13.32
CA LYS A 114 -4.27 8.74 -12.98
C LYS A 114 -4.56 8.81 -11.47
N MET A 115 -3.69 8.25 -10.62
CA MET A 115 -3.89 8.24 -9.16
C MET A 115 -3.66 9.62 -8.54
N TYR A 116 -4.40 9.90 -7.48
CA TYR A 116 -4.35 11.18 -6.74
C TYR A 116 -3.31 11.17 -5.62
N CYS A 117 -2.83 10.01 -5.17
CA CYS A 117 -1.83 9.88 -4.11
C CYS A 117 -0.51 9.31 -4.63
N ASN A 118 0.53 9.43 -3.82
CA ASN A 118 1.77 8.70 -4.07
C ASN A 118 1.49 7.19 -4.02
N HIS A 119 2.18 6.43 -4.85
CA HIS A 119 1.92 5.01 -4.96
C HIS A 119 3.17 4.20 -5.30
N ALA A 120 3.16 2.97 -4.84
CA ALA A 120 4.06 1.92 -5.28
C ALA A 120 3.30 0.58 -5.28
N PHE A 121 3.87 -0.43 -5.93
CA PHE A 121 3.22 -1.70 -6.15
C PHE A 121 4.06 -2.85 -5.64
N PHE A 122 3.40 -3.84 -5.05
CA PHE A 122 4.02 -5.11 -4.77
C PHE A 122 4.10 -5.97 -6.03
N PHE A 123 5.20 -6.67 -6.17
CA PHE A 123 5.37 -7.72 -7.17
C PHE A 123 4.96 -9.06 -6.52
N GLY A 124 4.10 -9.81 -7.20
CA GLY A 124 3.63 -11.10 -6.68
C GLY A 124 4.65 -12.20 -6.89
N ALA A 125 5.05 -12.87 -5.82
CA ALA A 125 5.84 -14.10 -5.91
C ALA A 125 4.96 -15.28 -6.31
N THR A 126 5.52 -16.16 -7.13
CA THR A 126 4.94 -17.44 -7.53
C THR A 126 6.03 -18.52 -7.52
N ALA A 127 5.67 -19.78 -7.56
CA ALA A 127 6.64 -20.87 -7.66
C ALA A 127 7.50 -20.77 -8.95
N GLU A 128 6.94 -20.19 -10.04
CA GLU A 128 7.60 -20.11 -11.34
C GLU A 128 8.53 -18.89 -11.47
N ASN A 129 8.29 -17.81 -10.70
CA ASN A 129 9.03 -16.56 -10.86
C ASN A 129 10.09 -16.29 -9.79
N CYS A 130 10.34 -17.21 -8.87
CA CYS A 130 11.25 -17.04 -7.73
C CYS A 130 12.59 -16.40 -8.12
N GLU A 131 13.25 -16.93 -9.14
CA GLU A 131 14.59 -16.46 -9.59
C GLU A 131 14.54 -15.05 -10.20
N THR A 132 13.34 -14.59 -10.62
CA THR A 132 13.16 -13.25 -11.15
C THR A 132 13.18 -12.19 -10.04
N LEU A 133 12.91 -12.59 -8.80
CA LEU A 133 12.79 -11.68 -7.65
C LEU A 133 14.08 -10.93 -7.31
N GLU A 134 15.24 -11.49 -7.66
CA GLU A 134 16.55 -10.82 -7.51
C GLU A 134 16.63 -9.53 -8.34
N LYS A 135 15.97 -9.49 -9.50
CA LYS A 135 15.99 -8.36 -10.43
C LYS A 135 15.12 -7.20 -10.01
N LEU A 136 14.35 -7.36 -8.91
CA LEU A 136 13.42 -6.31 -8.43
C LEU A 136 14.14 -5.21 -7.65
N GLN A 137 15.40 -5.39 -7.25
CA GLN A 137 16.14 -4.45 -6.39
C GLN A 137 16.01 -3.01 -6.91
N ASP A 138 16.24 -2.81 -8.20
CA ASP A 138 16.26 -1.49 -8.83
C ASP A 138 14.97 -1.17 -9.61
N LEU A 139 13.95 -2.01 -9.50
CA LEU A 139 12.68 -1.80 -10.20
C LEU A 139 11.93 -0.60 -9.60
N LYS A 140 11.90 0.50 -10.35
CA LYS A 140 11.22 1.73 -9.93
C LYS A 140 9.72 1.51 -9.76
N GLY A 141 9.17 2.02 -8.65
CA GLY A 141 7.76 1.85 -8.31
C GLY A 141 7.42 0.51 -7.63
N CYS A 142 8.41 -0.39 -7.48
CA CYS A 142 8.24 -1.63 -6.73
C CYS A 142 8.61 -1.41 -5.26
N CYS A 143 7.62 -1.51 -4.35
CA CYS A 143 7.82 -1.35 -2.91
C CYS A 143 8.23 -2.63 -2.20
N GLY A 144 7.99 -3.79 -2.80
CA GLY A 144 8.27 -5.08 -2.17
C GLY A 144 7.73 -6.26 -2.96
N ILE A 145 7.87 -7.42 -2.38
CA ILE A 145 7.40 -8.70 -2.90
C ILE A 145 6.22 -9.14 -2.05
N LYS A 146 5.13 -9.57 -2.66
CA LYS A 146 3.98 -10.15 -1.96
C LYS A 146 3.97 -11.66 -2.15
N LEU A 147 3.93 -12.39 -1.05
CA LEU A 147 3.83 -13.84 -0.99
C LEU A 147 2.50 -14.25 -0.35
N PHE A 148 1.78 -15.16 -0.98
CA PHE A 148 0.55 -15.77 -0.44
C PHE A 148 0.82 -17.22 -0.13
N VAL A 149 0.94 -17.57 1.15
CA VAL A 149 1.17 -18.95 1.63
C VAL A 149 -0.15 -19.71 1.79
N GLY A 150 -1.25 -19.00 1.89
CA GLY A 150 -2.60 -19.55 1.95
C GLY A 150 -3.66 -18.55 1.48
N SER A 151 -4.89 -19.04 1.33
CA SER A 151 -6.08 -18.22 1.02
C SER A 151 -5.93 -17.33 -0.20
N SER A 152 -5.27 -17.83 -1.26
CA SER A 152 -5.11 -17.13 -2.52
C SER A 152 -5.70 -17.92 -3.68
N THR A 153 -5.79 -17.28 -4.84
CA THR A 153 -6.36 -17.86 -6.07
C THR A 153 -5.35 -17.83 -7.21
N GLY A 154 -5.51 -18.75 -8.15
CA GLY A 154 -4.65 -18.84 -9.32
C GLY A 154 -3.22 -19.21 -8.96
N ASN A 155 -2.26 -18.67 -9.72
CA ASN A 155 -0.84 -18.94 -9.55
C ASN A 155 -0.15 -18.13 -8.42
N LEU A 156 -0.90 -17.32 -7.68
CA LEU A 156 -0.34 -16.55 -6.56
C LEU A 156 -0.18 -17.39 -5.27
N LEU A 157 -0.81 -18.55 -5.19
CA LEU A 157 -0.65 -19.43 -4.05
C LEU A 157 0.71 -20.15 -4.11
N VAL A 158 1.51 -20.02 -3.06
CA VAL A 158 2.80 -20.68 -2.86
C VAL A 158 2.74 -21.37 -1.50
N ASP A 159 2.21 -22.60 -1.47
CA ASP A 159 1.93 -23.34 -0.24
C ASP A 159 2.96 -24.47 0.07
N LYS A 160 3.93 -24.69 -0.84
CA LYS A 160 4.99 -25.67 -0.63
C LYS A 160 6.21 -25.04 0.04
N GLU A 161 6.73 -25.69 1.08
CA GLU A 161 7.91 -25.21 1.83
C GLU A 161 9.11 -24.90 0.94
N ASP A 162 9.44 -25.78 0.00
CA ASP A 162 10.58 -25.60 -0.92
C ASP A 162 10.41 -24.33 -1.78
N ASP A 163 9.20 -24.05 -2.25
CA ASP A 163 8.92 -22.87 -3.05
C ASP A 163 8.92 -21.59 -2.18
N ILE A 164 8.42 -21.69 -0.95
CA ILE A 164 8.50 -20.57 0.03
C ILE A 164 9.97 -20.24 0.33
N GLU A 165 10.80 -21.27 0.59
CA GLU A 165 12.24 -21.08 0.81
C GLU A 165 12.92 -20.41 -0.39
N ARG A 166 12.60 -20.87 -1.60
CA ARG A 166 13.12 -20.25 -2.85
C ARG A 166 12.71 -18.78 -2.96
N VAL A 167 11.47 -18.42 -2.63
CA VAL A 167 11.05 -17.01 -2.63
C VAL A 167 11.92 -16.18 -1.69
N PHE A 168 12.10 -16.62 -0.44
CA PHE A 168 12.93 -15.88 0.52
C PHE A 168 14.40 -15.84 0.14
N LYS A 169 14.93 -16.90 -0.45
CA LYS A 169 16.32 -16.98 -0.92
C LYS A 169 16.62 -15.95 -2.02
N HIS A 170 15.68 -15.75 -2.95
CA HIS A 170 15.84 -14.86 -4.10
C HIS A 170 15.23 -13.46 -3.89
N ALA A 171 14.62 -13.21 -2.75
CA ALA A 171 13.99 -11.93 -2.46
C ALA A 171 15.04 -10.81 -2.32
N SER A 172 14.98 -9.82 -3.20
CA SER A 172 15.84 -8.63 -3.16
C SER A 172 15.19 -7.42 -2.48
N LYS A 173 13.93 -7.56 -2.04
CA LYS A 173 13.14 -6.53 -1.34
C LYS A 173 12.40 -7.14 -0.16
N VAL A 174 11.79 -6.28 0.67
CA VAL A 174 10.88 -6.72 1.74
C VAL A 174 9.81 -7.65 1.18
N VAL A 175 9.58 -8.76 1.87
CA VAL A 175 8.52 -9.72 1.55
C VAL A 175 7.36 -9.52 2.52
N ALA A 176 6.21 -9.12 2.00
CA ALA A 176 4.96 -9.09 2.74
C ALA A 176 4.23 -10.41 2.54
N VAL A 177 3.92 -11.11 3.63
CA VAL A 177 3.33 -12.45 3.59
C VAL A 177 1.87 -12.42 4.02
N HIS A 178 1.01 -13.09 3.24
CA HIS A 178 -0.29 -13.55 3.72
C HIS A 178 -0.07 -14.95 4.29
N SER A 179 -0.02 -15.06 5.62
CA SER A 179 0.47 -16.24 6.32
C SER A 179 -0.68 -17.04 6.94
N GLU A 180 -1.36 -17.82 6.11
CA GLU A 180 -2.31 -18.85 6.55
C GLU A 180 -1.82 -20.20 6.04
N ASP A 181 -2.06 -21.27 6.81
CA ASP A 181 -1.78 -22.64 6.39
C ASP A 181 -2.89 -23.14 5.47
N GLU A 182 -2.55 -23.37 4.19
CA GLU A 182 -3.54 -23.76 3.17
C GLU A 182 -4.10 -25.17 3.42
N GLU A 183 -3.33 -26.09 4.00
CA GLU A 183 -3.81 -27.44 4.32
C GLU A 183 -4.81 -27.39 5.48
N ILE A 184 -4.50 -26.62 6.52
CA ILE A 184 -5.44 -26.41 7.63
C ILE A 184 -6.71 -25.73 7.12
N LEU A 185 -6.60 -24.70 6.26
CA LEU A 185 -7.76 -24.04 5.67
C LEU A 185 -8.64 -25.02 4.89
N LYS A 186 -8.07 -25.90 4.05
CA LYS A 186 -8.79 -26.94 3.31
C LYS A 186 -9.50 -27.91 4.24
N LEU A 187 -8.82 -28.36 5.29
CA LEU A 187 -9.43 -29.25 6.29
C LEU A 187 -10.60 -28.60 7.02
N ARG A 188 -10.44 -27.36 7.44
CA ARG A 188 -11.44 -26.63 8.21
C ARG A 188 -12.61 -26.12 7.35
N LYS A 189 -12.42 -25.92 6.06
CA LYS A 189 -13.51 -25.56 5.11
C LYS A 189 -14.65 -26.59 5.17
N ARG A 190 -14.36 -27.84 5.43
CA ARG A 190 -15.38 -28.89 5.62
C ARG A 190 -16.35 -28.61 6.77
N LEU A 191 -15.96 -27.76 7.73
CA LEU A 191 -16.85 -27.35 8.83
C LEU A 191 -17.97 -26.42 8.33
N ILE A 192 -17.66 -25.56 7.34
CA ILE A 192 -18.65 -24.68 6.69
C ILE A 192 -19.65 -25.52 5.89
N GLU A 193 -19.15 -26.50 5.14
CA GLU A 193 -19.98 -27.37 4.28
C GLU A 193 -20.99 -28.18 5.12
N LYS A 194 -20.66 -28.51 6.36
CA LYS A 194 -21.56 -29.17 7.31
C LYS A 194 -22.60 -28.23 7.94
N GLY A 195 -22.60 -26.94 7.61
CA GLY A 195 -23.60 -25.96 8.06
C GLY A 195 -23.49 -25.53 9.54
N ASN A 196 -22.46 -25.98 10.27
CA ASN A 196 -22.32 -25.74 11.71
C ASN A 196 -21.54 -24.46 12.05
N VAL A 197 -20.92 -23.80 11.05
CA VAL A 197 -20.05 -22.63 11.24
C VAL A 197 -20.50 -21.49 10.34
N LYS A 198 -20.79 -20.34 10.93
CA LYS A 198 -21.35 -19.18 10.22
C LYS A 198 -20.43 -17.97 10.15
N THR A 199 -19.25 -18.02 10.79
CA THR A 199 -18.35 -16.86 10.87
C THR A 199 -16.90 -17.24 10.59
N HIS A 200 -16.16 -16.33 9.97
CA HIS A 200 -14.74 -16.52 9.64
C HIS A 200 -13.87 -16.93 10.85
N PRO A 201 -13.95 -16.25 12.01
CA PRO A 201 -13.08 -16.61 13.15
C PRO A 201 -13.24 -18.05 13.62
N VAL A 202 -14.42 -18.63 13.45
CA VAL A 202 -14.69 -20.00 13.94
C VAL A 202 -14.11 -21.07 13.02
N TRP A 203 -14.12 -20.89 11.72
CA TRP A 203 -13.58 -21.90 10.80
C TRP A 203 -12.11 -21.68 10.42
N ARG A 204 -11.63 -20.44 10.47
CA ARG A 204 -10.23 -20.09 10.20
C ARG A 204 -9.33 -20.16 11.43
N ASN A 205 -9.89 -20.17 12.59
CA ASN A 205 -9.13 -20.39 13.80
C ASN A 205 -8.70 -21.86 13.90
N GLU A 206 -7.47 -22.10 14.39
CA GLU A 206 -6.81 -23.41 14.43
C GLU A 206 -7.66 -24.60 14.85
#